data_17bdab8434e32284ab5740cfe3a1b7d4
#
_entry.id   17bdab8434e32284ab5740cfe3a1b7d4
#
_cell.length_a   1.000
_cell.length_b   1.000
_cell.length_c   1.000
_cell.angle_alpha   90.00
_cell.angle_beta   90.00
_cell.angle_gamma   90.00
#
_symmetry.space_group_name_H-M   'P 1'
#
loop_
_entity.id
_entity.type
_entity.pdbx_description
1 polymer ?
#
loop_
_entity_poly.entity_id
_entity_poly.type
_entity_poly.pdbx_seq_one_letter_code
_entity_poly.pdbx_strand_id
1 'polypeptide(L)'
;MNTIPVFHVKKTTDYTVMSNHHLRDKSLSLKAKGLLSQMLSLPEKWDYTLQGLAYINREQIDAIRQAVHELERAGYIVRTRERDSRGRLRGAEYTIYEQPQAPSALPTLE
;
A
#
# COMPACT_ATOMS: atom_id res chain seq x y z
N MET A 1 -10.59 -12.66 -38.80
CA MET A 1 -9.31 -12.23 -38.27
C MET A 1 -9.49 -11.38 -37.05
N ASN A 2 -8.71 -11.67 -36.02
CA ASN A 2 -8.82 -10.91 -34.79
C ASN A 2 -8.07 -9.60 -34.88
N THR A 3 -8.73 -8.56 -34.45
CA THR A 3 -8.11 -7.25 -34.38
C THR A 3 -7.63 -6.99 -32.97
N ILE A 4 -6.37 -6.66 -32.82
CA ILE A 4 -5.85 -6.31 -31.50
C ILE A 4 -6.22 -4.86 -31.20
N PRO A 5 -6.93 -4.61 -30.10
CA PRO A 5 -7.28 -3.22 -29.79
C PRO A 5 -6.01 -2.40 -29.53
N VAL A 6 -6.08 -1.15 -29.90
CA VAL A 6 -4.98 -0.22 -29.70
C VAL A 6 -5.36 0.73 -28.58
N PHE A 7 -4.51 0.80 -27.56
CA PHE A 7 -4.76 1.67 -26.42
C PHE A 7 -3.92 2.93 -26.55
N HIS A 8 -4.57 4.05 -26.43
CA HIS A 8 -3.89 5.35 -26.44
C HIS A 8 -3.95 5.93 -25.04
N VAL A 9 -2.82 6.43 -24.55
CA VAL A 9 -2.75 7.05 -23.25
C VAL A 9 -2.66 8.55 -23.42
N LYS A 10 -3.64 9.26 -22.90
CA LYS A 10 -3.66 10.72 -22.91
C LYS A 10 -3.33 11.20 -21.51
N LYS A 11 -2.23 11.90 -21.37
CA LYS A 11 -1.79 12.38 -20.05
C LYS A 11 -2.19 13.83 -19.88
N THR A 12 -2.56 14.14 -18.65
CA THR A 12 -3.00 15.49 -18.29
C THR A 12 -2.21 15.96 -17.09
N THR A 13 -2.75 16.93 -16.36
CA THR A 13 -2.19 17.38 -15.08
C THR A 13 -2.72 16.49 -13.95
N ASP A 14 -2.23 16.74 -12.77
CA ASP A 14 -2.65 16.02 -11.56
C ASP A 14 -2.30 14.54 -11.67
N TYR A 15 -1.02 14.27 -11.62
CA TYR A 15 -0.50 12.92 -11.71
C TYR A 15 0.48 12.69 -10.56
N THR A 16 0.74 11.41 -10.29
CA THR A 16 1.66 11.00 -9.25
C THR A 16 2.87 10.34 -9.89
N VAL A 17 4.05 10.70 -9.42
CA VAL A 17 5.28 10.00 -9.80
C VAL A 17 5.58 8.97 -8.73
N MET A 18 5.68 7.72 -9.11
CA MET A 18 5.96 6.64 -8.16
C MET A 18 6.80 5.57 -8.84
N SER A 19 7.47 4.77 -8.01
CA SER A 19 8.25 3.65 -8.51
C SER A 19 7.34 2.65 -9.23
N ASN A 20 7.88 2.01 -10.25
CA ASN A 20 7.16 0.96 -10.96
C ASN A 20 7.30 -0.42 -10.29
N HIS A 21 8.06 -0.49 -9.22
CA HIS A 21 8.42 -1.79 -8.65
C HIS A 21 7.20 -2.64 -8.32
N HIS A 22 6.27 -2.07 -7.56
CA HIS A 22 5.08 -2.83 -7.16
C HIS A 22 4.17 -3.16 -8.34
N LEU A 23 4.15 -2.28 -9.34
CA LEU A 23 3.32 -2.51 -10.51
C LEU A 23 3.80 -3.72 -11.32
N ARG A 24 5.07 -4.05 -11.21
CA ARG A 24 5.68 -5.17 -11.93
C ARG A 24 5.85 -6.41 -11.05
N ASP A 25 5.41 -6.35 -9.82
CA ASP A 25 5.59 -7.44 -8.87
C ASP A 25 4.48 -8.47 -9.08
N LYS A 26 4.86 -9.59 -9.67
CA LYS A 26 3.90 -10.63 -10.01
C LYS A 26 3.29 -11.32 -8.79
N SER A 27 3.92 -11.16 -7.63
CA SER A 27 3.39 -11.77 -6.42
C SER A 27 2.25 -10.98 -5.80
N LEU A 28 2.00 -9.76 -6.28
CA LEU A 28 0.91 -8.95 -5.77
C LEU A 28 -0.33 -9.08 -6.64
N SER A 29 -1.49 -9.10 -6.00
CA SER A 29 -2.75 -9.01 -6.71
C SER A 29 -2.91 -7.61 -7.31
N LEU A 30 -3.74 -7.51 -8.32
CA LEU A 30 -4.04 -6.21 -8.93
C LEU A 30 -4.67 -5.28 -7.91
N LYS A 31 -5.49 -5.81 -7.01
CA LYS A 31 -6.11 -5.02 -5.95
C LYS A 31 -5.05 -4.42 -5.02
N ALA A 32 -4.06 -5.21 -4.63
CA ALA A 32 -3.00 -4.71 -3.78
C ALA A 32 -2.15 -3.66 -4.49
N LYS A 33 -1.85 -3.88 -5.78
CA LYS A 33 -1.12 -2.89 -6.57
C LYS A 33 -1.89 -1.58 -6.66
N GLY A 34 -3.19 -1.67 -6.88
CA GLY A 34 -4.04 -0.48 -6.95
C GLY A 34 -4.08 0.27 -5.64
N LEU A 35 -4.23 -0.45 -4.53
CA LEU A 35 -4.28 0.20 -3.24
C LEU A 35 -2.96 0.87 -2.91
N LEU A 36 -1.84 0.20 -3.14
CA LEU A 36 -0.54 0.81 -2.88
C LEU A 36 -0.34 2.05 -3.72
N SER A 37 -0.70 1.99 -5.00
CA SER A 37 -0.59 3.15 -5.87
C SER A 37 -1.44 4.32 -5.36
N GLN A 38 -2.64 4.03 -4.89
CA GLN A 38 -3.49 5.06 -4.32
C GLN A 38 -2.85 5.65 -3.07
N MET A 39 -2.32 4.80 -2.19
CA MET A 39 -1.67 5.28 -0.97
C MET A 39 -0.47 6.17 -1.28
N LEU A 40 0.29 5.82 -2.31
CA LEU A 40 1.44 6.63 -2.70
C LEU A 40 1.03 7.96 -3.31
N SER A 41 -0.20 8.09 -3.75
CA SER A 41 -0.71 9.33 -4.34
C SER A 41 -1.32 10.28 -3.31
N LEU A 42 -1.58 9.81 -2.10
CA LEU A 42 -2.24 10.62 -1.10
C LEU A 42 -1.25 11.55 -0.41
N PRO A 43 -1.73 12.68 0.14
CA PRO A 43 -0.84 13.61 0.84
C PRO A 43 -0.14 12.94 2.02
N GLU A 44 1.04 13.46 2.37
CA GLU A 44 1.81 12.92 3.47
C GLU A 44 1.03 12.84 4.77
N LYS A 45 0.16 13.80 4.99
CA LYS A 45 -0.59 13.87 6.24
C LYS A 45 -1.91 13.12 6.20
N TRP A 46 -2.11 12.33 5.17
CA TRP A 46 -3.32 11.53 5.08
C TRP A 46 -3.36 10.53 6.23
N ASP A 47 -4.52 10.44 6.87
CA ASP A 47 -4.70 9.51 7.98
C ASP A 47 -5.06 8.14 7.42
N TYR A 48 -4.08 7.27 7.33
CA TYR A 48 -4.26 5.94 6.75
C TYR A 48 -4.94 5.00 7.74
N THR A 49 -6.25 5.06 7.80
CA THR A 49 -7.02 4.08 8.55
C THR A 49 -7.76 3.20 7.54
N LEU A 50 -8.13 1.99 7.98
CA LEU A 50 -8.94 1.12 7.12
C LEU A 50 -10.23 1.79 6.73
N GLN A 51 -10.84 2.49 7.68
CA GLN A 51 -12.09 3.20 7.41
C GLN A 51 -11.90 4.35 6.44
N GLY A 52 -10.80 5.10 6.59
CA GLY A 52 -10.49 6.19 5.68
C GLY A 52 -10.27 5.69 4.26
N LEU A 53 -9.54 4.58 4.12
CA LEU A 53 -9.31 4.00 2.81
C LEU A 53 -10.60 3.46 2.21
N ALA A 54 -11.46 2.85 3.02
CA ALA A 54 -12.75 2.38 2.52
C ALA A 54 -13.62 3.54 2.08
N TYR A 55 -13.53 4.67 2.79
CA TYR A 55 -14.34 5.84 2.48
C TYR A 55 -14.05 6.39 1.08
N ILE A 56 -12.78 6.34 0.66
CA ILE A 56 -12.40 6.88 -0.65
C ILE A 56 -12.39 5.83 -1.75
N ASN A 57 -12.83 4.63 -1.44
CA ASN A 57 -12.89 3.54 -2.40
C ASN A 57 -14.28 2.95 -2.44
N ARG A 58 -14.52 2.18 -3.47
CA ARG A 58 -15.78 1.48 -3.60
C ARG A 58 -15.82 0.23 -2.72
N GLU A 59 -14.65 -0.32 -2.45
CA GLU A 59 -14.53 -1.54 -1.68
C GLU A 59 -14.88 -1.33 -0.22
N GLN A 60 -15.40 -2.38 0.41
CA GLN A 60 -15.70 -2.38 1.83
C GLN A 60 -14.43 -2.63 2.64
N ILE A 61 -14.54 -2.43 3.94
CA ILE A 61 -13.40 -2.54 4.85
C ILE A 61 -12.69 -3.89 4.75
N ASP A 62 -13.45 -4.97 4.60
CA ASP A 62 -12.82 -6.30 4.55
C ASP A 62 -11.90 -6.45 3.34
N ALA A 63 -12.32 -5.95 2.18
CA ALA A 63 -11.47 -6.02 1.00
C ALA A 63 -10.23 -5.14 1.18
N ILE A 64 -10.40 -3.97 1.77
CA ILE A 64 -9.27 -3.08 2.05
C ILE A 64 -8.30 -3.76 3.02
N ARG A 65 -8.84 -4.37 4.08
CA ARG A 65 -8.00 -5.06 5.07
C ARG A 65 -7.19 -6.18 4.44
N GLN A 66 -7.81 -6.95 3.55
CA GLN A 66 -7.11 -8.03 2.87
C GLN A 66 -5.97 -7.50 2.00
N ALA A 67 -6.21 -6.41 1.29
CA ALA A 67 -5.19 -5.81 0.45
C ALA A 67 -4.04 -5.26 1.29
N VAL A 68 -4.36 -4.62 2.43
CA VAL A 68 -3.34 -4.12 3.34
C VAL A 68 -2.50 -5.28 3.87
N HIS A 69 -3.14 -6.38 4.27
CA HIS A 69 -2.40 -7.54 4.76
C HIS A 69 -1.50 -8.13 3.69
N GLU A 70 -1.97 -8.17 2.47
CA GLU A 70 -1.15 -8.65 1.37
C GLU A 70 0.10 -7.78 1.22
N LEU A 71 -0.07 -6.46 1.27
CA LEU A 71 1.04 -5.53 1.15
C LEU A 71 1.99 -5.62 2.35
N GLU A 72 1.45 -5.88 3.54
CA GLU A 72 2.29 -6.10 4.71
C GLU A 72 3.15 -7.36 4.55
N ARG A 73 2.55 -8.45 4.12
CA ARG A 73 3.29 -9.70 3.93
C ARG A 73 4.35 -9.55 2.85
N ALA A 74 4.09 -8.75 1.85
CA ALA A 74 5.05 -8.53 0.77
C ALA A 74 6.13 -7.51 1.14
N GLY A 75 6.00 -6.80 2.26
CA GLY A 75 7.02 -5.87 2.72
C GLY A 75 6.82 -4.43 2.27
N TYR A 76 5.73 -4.11 1.59
CA TYR A 76 5.49 -2.74 1.15
C TYR A 76 4.89 -1.88 2.25
N ILE A 77 4.24 -2.49 3.21
CA ILE A 77 3.71 -1.77 4.37
C ILE A 77 4.32 -2.41 5.61
N VAL A 78 4.89 -1.57 6.46
CA VAL A 78 5.45 -2.02 7.73
C VAL A 78 4.67 -1.35 8.83
N ARG A 79 4.10 -2.15 9.71
CA ARG A 79 3.35 -1.66 10.83
C ARG A 79 4.19 -1.76 12.09
N THR A 80 4.29 -0.67 12.82
CA THR A 80 4.98 -0.67 14.09
C THR A 80 4.00 -0.21 15.16
N ARG A 81 4.26 -0.66 16.38
CA ARG A 81 3.48 -0.23 17.54
C ARG A 81 4.44 0.39 18.53
N GLU A 82 4.09 1.56 19.00
CA GLU A 82 4.91 2.24 19.98
C GLU A 82 4.18 2.28 21.32
N ARG A 83 4.95 2.38 22.36
CA ARG A 83 4.40 2.53 23.70
C ARG A 83 4.70 3.95 24.19
N ASP A 84 3.77 4.48 25.00
CA ASP A 84 4.02 5.79 25.59
C ASP A 84 4.96 5.62 26.78
N SER A 85 5.25 6.72 27.45
CA SER A 85 6.19 6.72 28.56
C SER A 85 5.71 5.84 29.72
N ARG A 86 4.45 5.48 29.75
CA ARG A 86 3.90 4.63 30.79
C ARG A 86 3.78 3.19 30.36
N GLY A 87 4.34 2.85 29.21
CA GLY A 87 4.29 1.49 28.72
C GLY A 87 3.00 1.10 28.01
N ARG A 88 2.06 2.02 27.82
CA ARG A 88 0.80 1.70 27.15
C ARG A 88 0.97 1.81 25.65
N LEU A 89 0.24 0.96 24.94
CA LEU A 89 0.27 1.00 23.48
C LEU A 89 -0.33 2.30 22.96
N ARG A 90 0.37 2.96 22.07
CA ARG A 90 -0.09 4.22 21.48
C ARG A 90 -0.87 4.02 20.19
N GLY A 91 -0.90 2.83 19.68
CA GLY A 91 -1.52 2.54 18.43
C GLY A 91 -0.50 2.12 17.41
N ALA A 92 -0.97 1.81 16.22
CA ALA A 92 -0.10 1.34 15.17
C ALA A 92 0.27 2.48 14.24
N GLU A 93 1.52 2.48 13.82
CA GLU A 93 1.97 3.34 12.74
C GLU A 93 2.24 2.49 11.53
N TYR A 94 1.87 2.98 10.37
CA TYR A 94 2.14 2.30 9.11
C TYR A 94 3.11 3.12 8.30
N THR A 95 4.17 2.48 7.82
CA THR A 95 5.08 3.10 6.88
C THR A 95 4.90 2.43 5.53
N ILE A 96 4.74 3.23 4.49
CA ILE A 96 4.45 2.75 3.16
C ILE A 96 5.67 2.95 2.29
N TYR A 97 6.14 1.88 1.68
CA TYR A 97 7.37 1.90 0.90
C TYR A 97 7.07 1.62 -0.56
N GLU A 98 7.84 2.24 -1.43
CA GLU A 98 7.74 1.99 -2.86
C GLU A 98 8.38 0.67 -3.26
N GLN A 99 9.24 0.12 -2.43
CA GLN A 99 9.86 -1.18 -2.67
C GLN A 99 9.75 -2.01 -1.41
N PRO A 100 9.69 -3.34 -1.57
CA PRO A 100 9.48 -4.18 -0.39
C PRO A 100 10.68 -4.16 0.53
N GLN A 101 10.41 -4.13 1.81
CA GLN A 101 11.43 -4.13 2.84
C GLN A 101 11.64 -5.53 3.34
N ALA A 102 12.90 -5.87 3.58
CA ALA A 102 13.19 -7.16 4.17
C ALA A 102 12.63 -7.20 5.58
N PRO A 103 12.25 -8.39 6.06
CA PRO A 103 11.78 -8.51 7.43
C PRO A 103 12.87 -8.09 8.38
N SER A 104 12.65 -6.99 9.04
CA SER A 104 13.65 -6.46 9.94
C SER A 104 13.78 -7.31 11.15
N ALA A 105 12.84 -8.06 11.32
CA ALA A 105 12.89 -8.84 12.43
C ALA A 105 13.86 -9.83 12.41
N LEU A 106 14.25 -9.86 11.69
CA LEU A 106 14.89 -10.73 11.84
C LEU A 106 16.00 -10.60 12.34
N PRO A 107 16.21 -10.48 12.99
CA PRO A 107 17.25 -10.40 13.36
C PRO A 107 17.52 -11.50 13.91
N THR A 108 17.32 -11.68 13.72
CA THR A 108 17.46 -12.26 14.03
C THR A 108 17.89 -13.13 14.18
N LEU A 109 17.96 -13.38 14.10
CA LEU A 109 18.12 -13.96 14.25
C LEU A 109 18.83 -14.54 14.38
N GLU A 110 18.99 -14.44 14.31
CA GLU A 110 19.39 -14.74 14.54
C GLU A 110 19.61 -15.09 15.00
#